data_f98d92f756652054fe31eac7bada0ed5
#
_entry.id   f98d92f756652054fe31eac7bada0ed5
#
_cell.length_a   1.000
_cell.length_b   1.000
_cell.length_c   1.000
_cell.angle_alpha   90.00
_cell.angle_beta   90.00
_cell.angle_gamma   90.00
#
_symmetry.space_group_name_H-M   'P 1'
#
loop_
_entity.id
_entity.type
_entity.pdbx_description
1 polymer ?
#
loop_
_entity_poly.entity_id
_entity_poly.type
_entity_poly.pdbx_seq_one_letter_code
_entity_poly.pdbx_strand_id
1 'polypeptide(L)' 'MVIIGNFKVSKGYETWKKAFLDNHSMREKHGIKVLAFGQNKMDSDHIYTVIDVP' A
#
# COMPACT_ATOMS: atom_id res chain seq x y z
N MET A 1 -0.22 8.99 13.38
CA MET A 1 -0.60 9.89 12.28
C MET A 1 -1.05 9.06 11.09
N VAL A 2 -2.23 9.35 10.56
CA VAL A 2 -2.76 8.62 9.40
C VAL A 2 -2.34 9.33 8.12
N ILE A 3 -1.79 8.56 7.19
CA ILE A 3 -1.36 9.08 5.89
C ILE A 3 -2.14 8.34 4.81
N ILE A 4 -2.75 9.10 3.90
CA ILE A 4 -3.44 8.56 2.75
C ILE A 4 -2.56 8.82 1.53
N GLY A 5 -2.12 7.75 0.88
CA GLY A 5 -1.26 7.85 -0.29
C GLY A 5 -1.94 7.33 -1.54
N ASN A 6 -1.51 7.83 -2.69
CA ASN A 6 -1.92 7.27 -3.97
C ASN A 6 -0.74 7.39 -4.94
N PHE A 7 -0.59 6.39 -5.79
CA PHE A 7 0.52 6.35 -6.74
C PHE A 7 0.20 5.33 -7.84
N LYS A 8 0.95 5.41 -8.93
CA LYS A 8 0.80 4.47 -10.03
C LYS A 8 1.96 3.48 -10.03
N VAL A 9 1.65 2.24 -10.42
CA VAL A 9 2.65 1.17 -10.51
C VAL A 9 2.79 0.74 -11.96
N SER A 10 4.02 0.47 -12.38
CA SER A 10 4.31 0.09 -13.76
C SER A 10 4.17 -1.40 -14.02
N LYS A 11 4.20 -2.23 -12.97
CA LYS A 11 4.18 -3.69 -13.10
C LYS A 11 2.84 -4.31 -12.74
N GLY A 12 1.82 -3.48 -12.52
CA GLY A 12 0.48 -3.94 -12.20
C GLY A 12 0.24 -4.12 -10.71
N TYR A 13 -1.05 -4.14 -10.37
CA TYR A 13 -1.50 -4.21 -8.99
C TYR A 13 -1.05 -5.49 -8.27
N GLU A 14 -1.17 -6.64 -8.93
CA GLU A 14 -0.84 -7.91 -8.28
C GLU A 14 0.65 -8.01 -7.90
N THR A 15 1.52 -7.52 -8.77
CA THR A 15 2.95 -7.49 -8.48
C THR A 15 3.25 -6.56 -7.30
N TRP A 16 2.64 -5.38 -7.30
CA TRP A 16 2.77 -4.43 -6.20
C TRP A 16 2.26 -5.02 -4.89
N LYS A 17 1.08 -5.64 -4.94
CA LYS A 17 0.44 -6.22 -3.76
C LYS A 17 1.32 -7.27 -3.11
N LYS A 18 1.89 -8.15 -3.93
CA LYS A 18 2.80 -9.20 -3.42
C LYS A 18 4.00 -8.60 -2.70
N ALA A 19 4.66 -7.62 -3.31
CA ALA A 19 5.81 -6.96 -2.72
C ALA A 19 5.41 -6.21 -1.44
N PHE A 20 4.26 -5.57 -1.45
CA PHE A 20 3.73 -4.84 -0.31
C PHE A 20 3.49 -5.76 0.89
N LEU A 21 2.87 -6.92 0.64
CA LEU A 21 2.61 -7.90 1.69
C LEU A 21 3.89 -8.56 2.19
N ASP A 22 4.85 -8.80 1.31
CA ASP A 22 6.14 -9.39 1.69
C ASP A 22 6.93 -8.49 2.66
N ASN A 23 6.68 -7.18 2.62
CA ASN A 23 7.34 -6.22 3.50
C ASN A 23 6.55 -5.90 4.76
N HIS A 24 5.50 -6.67 5.04
CA HIS A 24 4.62 -6.42 6.18
C HIS A 24 5.38 -6.45 7.52
N SER A 25 6.26 -7.43 7.72
CA SER A 25 7.01 -7.55 8.97
C SER A 25 7.94 -6.37 9.21
N MET A 26 8.51 -5.81 8.15
CA MET A 26 9.35 -4.62 8.26
C MET A 26 8.53 -3.41 8.71
N ARG A 27 7.33 -3.24 8.17
CA ARG A 27 6.44 -2.15 8.57
C ARG A 27 6.03 -2.28 10.04
N GLU A 28 5.70 -3.49 10.49
CA GLU A 28 5.36 -3.74 11.89
C GLU A 28 6.53 -3.37 12.81
N LYS A 29 7.73 -3.74 12.41
CA LYS A 29 8.94 -3.45 13.17
C LYS A 29 9.14 -1.95 13.40
N HIS A 30 8.71 -1.13 12.44
CA HIS A 30 8.81 0.33 12.53
C HIS A 30 7.54 0.98 13.09
N GLY A 31 6.58 0.19 13.56
CA GLY A 31 5.35 0.71 14.14
C GLY A 31 4.33 1.22 13.14
N ILE A 32 4.49 0.87 11.87
CA ILE A 32 3.59 1.29 10.80
C ILE A 32 2.44 0.29 10.68
N LYS A 33 1.20 0.78 10.76
CA LYS A 33 0.02 -0.06 10.59
C LYS A 33 -0.66 0.25 9.27
N VAL A 34 -0.97 -0.80 8.51
CA VAL A 34 -1.72 -0.66 7.26
C VAL A 34 -3.19 -0.79 7.60
N LEU A 35 -3.95 0.29 7.42
CA LEU A 35 -5.38 0.31 7.71
C LEU A 35 -6.20 -0.17 6.54
N ALA A 36 -5.79 0.18 5.32
CA ALA A 36 -6.48 -0.24 4.11
C ALA A 36 -5.58 -0.02 2.89
N PHE A 37 -5.86 -0.74 1.82
CA PHE A 37 -5.23 -0.51 0.53
C PHE A 37 -6.13 -1.06 -0.56
N GLY A 38 -5.92 -0.59 -1.79
CA GLY A 38 -6.72 -1.05 -2.90
C GLY A 38 -6.31 -0.39 -4.20
N GLN A 39 -7.01 -0.73 -5.28
CA GLN A 39 -6.76 -0.17 -6.59
C GLN A 39 -7.94 0.68 -7.04
N ASN A 40 -7.67 1.62 -7.94
CA ASN A 40 -8.71 2.45 -8.55
C ASN A 40 -9.56 1.58 -9.46
N LYS A 41 -10.88 1.73 -9.37
CA LYS A 41 -11.82 0.97 -10.17
C LYS A 41 -11.69 1.24 -11.67
N MET A 42 -11.29 2.46 -12.03
CA MET A 42 -11.16 2.89 -13.42
C MET A 42 -9.74 2.76 -13.97
N ASP A 43 -8.74 2.65 -13.09
CA ASP A 43 -7.33 2.53 -13.46
C ASP A 43 -6.67 1.56 -12.49
N SER A 44 -6.50 0.32 -12.91
CA SER A 44 -5.99 -0.76 -12.05
C SER A 44 -4.54 -0.56 -11.62
N ASP A 45 -3.80 0.32 -12.29
CA ASP A 45 -2.42 0.62 -11.92
C ASP A 45 -2.31 1.75 -10.88
N HIS A 46 -3.43 2.39 -10.57
CA HIS A 46 -3.48 3.45 -9.57
C HIS A 46 -3.84 2.86 -8.22
N ILE A 47 -2.90 2.94 -7.29
CA ILE A 47 -3.01 2.29 -5.98
C ILE A 47 -3.29 3.33 -4.90
N TYR A 48 -4.13 2.98 -3.95
CA TYR A 48 -4.41 3.78 -2.76
C TYR A 48 -3.99 3.03 -1.52
N THR A 49 -3.37 3.73 -0.58
CA THR A 49 -2.99 3.16 0.71
C THR A 49 -3.41 4.09 1.84
N VAL A 50 -3.82 3.50 2.95
CA VAL A 50 -4.10 4.24 4.19
C VAL A 50 -3.27 3.58 5.27
N ILE A 51 -2.32 4.32 5.83
CA ILE A 51 -1.40 3.81 6.85
C ILE A 51 -1.40 4.72 8.06
N ASP A 52 -1.12 4.13 9.22
CA ASP A 52 -0.94 4.85 10.46
C ASP A 52 0.52 4.74 10.86
N VAL A 53 1.20 5.87 10.95
CA VAL A 53 2.61 5.93 11.31
C VAL A 53 2.78 6.59 12.67
N PRO A 54 3.82 6.21 13.42
CA PRO A 54 4.09 6.81 14.71
C PRO A 54 4.48 8.28 14.64
#